data_117396d6d92a5ecfd1103639f462eaa5
#
_entry.id   117396d6d92a5ecfd1103639f462eaa5
#
_cell.length_a   1.000
_cell.length_b   1.000
_cell.length_c   1.000
_cell.angle_alpha   90.00
_cell.angle_beta   90.00
_cell.angle_gamma   90.00
#
_symmetry.space_group_name_H-M   'P 1'
#
loop_
_entity.id
_entity.type
_entity.pdbx_description
1 polymer ?
#
loop_
_entity_poly.entity_id
_entity_poly.type
_entity_poly.pdbx_seq_one_letter_code
_entity_poly.pdbx_strand_id
1 'polypeptide(L)'
;AIGSPFGLDASVTAGIVSALNRDLPIPDSNDRIPAVLQTDAAINPGNSGGALVDLQGRLVGINTAIFSRTGSNEGIGFAVTSSQAVSSAEQLIRQGFVRYPLLGITGTDVSEEVAAAFGLPDRRGAVIESVQAGSGAAAAGLLPGDVIVAVDGDELTSMSQLVAEVRRRAPGDVVRFGIVRDGARLEVDVTLGERPRD
;
A
#
# COMPACT_ATOMS: atom_id res chain seq x y z
N ALA A 1 -19.94 0.88 8.60
CA ALA A 1 -19.14 -0.20 9.19
C ALA A 1 -20.03 -1.08 10.07
N ILE A 2 -19.77 -2.38 10.08
CA ILE A 2 -20.53 -3.37 10.87
C ILE A 2 -19.56 -4.04 11.83
N GLY A 3 -20.00 -4.26 13.09
CA GLY A 3 -19.18 -4.91 14.11
C GLY A 3 -19.86 -4.97 15.47
N SER A 4 -19.10 -5.28 16.52
CA SER A 4 -19.57 -5.35 17.91
C SER A 4 -18.69 -4.46 18.81
N PRO A 5 -18.75 -3.12 18.63
CA PRO A 5 -17.91 -2.20 19.39
C PRO A 5 -18.25 -2.28 20.88
N PHE A 6 -17.23 -2.32 21.73
CA PHE A 6 -17.35 -2.37 23.18
C PHE A 6 -18.23 -3.52 23.71
N GLY A 7 -18.38 -4.61 22.94
CA GLY A 7 -19.24 -5.75 23.28
C GLY A 7 -20.75 -5.50 23.03
N LEU A 8 -21.09 -4.44 22.32
CA LEU A 8 -22.46 -4.18 21.86
C LEU A 8 -22.69 -4.94 20.55
N ASP A 9 -23.51 -5.98 20.61
CA ASP A 9 -23.76 -6.85 19.46
C ASP A 9 -24.42 -6.10 18.29
N ALA A 10 -24.01 -6.48 17.05
CA ALA A 10 -24.62 -6.07 15.79
C ALA A 10 -24.78 -4.54 15.61
N SER A 11 -23.73 -3.79 15.93
CA SER A 11 -23.72 -2.34 15.71
C SER A 11 -23.40 -2.00 14.25
N VAL A 12 -24.10 -1.00 13.72
CA VAL A 12 -23.86 -0.42 12.40
C VAL A 12 -23.56 1.07 12.55
N THR A 13 -22.49 1.53 11.94
CA THR A 13 -22.15 2.96 11.86
C THR A 13 -22.08 3.39 10.40
N ALA A 14 -22.40 4.64 10.13
CA ALA A 14 -22.38 5.20 8.78
C ALA A 14 -21.40 6.35 8.66
N GLY A 15 -20.86 6.54 7.47
CA GLY A 15 -19.93 7.59 7.10
C GLY A 15 -19.62 7.56 5.61
N ILE A 16 -18.49 8.11 5.22
CA ILE A 16 -18.01 8.11 3.83
C ILE A 16 -16.61 7.49 3.73
N VAL A 17 -16.19 7.14 2.54
CA VAL A 17 -14.78 6.90 2.22
C VAL A 17 -14.08 8.25 2.14
N SER A 18 -13.28 8.57 3.15
CA SER A 18 -12.63 9.88 3.28
C SER A 18 -11.35 9.98 2.45
N ALA A 19 -10.65 8.85 2.22
CA ALA A 19 -9.45 8.78 1.39
C ALA A 19 -9.17 7.34 0.94
N LEU A 20 -8.37 7.23 -0.12
CA LEU A 20 -7.86 5.98 -0.68
C LEU A 20 -6.33 5.94 -0.54
N ASN A 21 -5.77 4.74 -0.65
CA ASN A 21 -4.32 4.51 -0.71
C ASN A 21 -3.55 5.12 0.47
N ARG A 22 -4.09 4.99 1.68
CA ARG A 22 -3.39 5.37 2.90
C ARG A 22 -2.44 4.25 3.33
N ASP A 23 -1.30 4.64 3.90
CA ASP A 23 -0.39 3.72 4.56
C ASP A 23 -0.64 3.73 6.05
N LEU A 24 -1.07 2.59 6.59
CA LEU A 24 -1.33 2.44 8.01
C LEU A 24 -0.09 1.88 8.70
N PRO A 25 0.59 2.64 9.58
CA PRO A 25 1.69 2.11 10.38
C PRO A 25 1.20 0.98 11.30
N ILE A 26 2.00 -0.08 11.43
CA ILE A 26 1.75 -1.14 12.41
C ILE A 26 2.49 -0.73 13.70
N PRO A 27 1.78 -0.64 14.84
CA PRO A 27 2.42 -0.34 16.11
C PRO A 27 3.57 -1.32 16.41
N ASP A 28 4.64 -0.80 17.00
CA ASP A 28 5.83 -1.59 17.40
C ASP A 28 6.54 -2.33 16.26
N SER A 29 6.31 -1.90 15.02
CA SER A 29 6.95 -2.46 13.81
C SER A 29 7.33 -1.33 12.84
N ASN A 30 8.36 -1.56 12.03
CA ASN A 30 8.67 -0.71 10.88
C ASN A 30 7.78 -1.00 9.67
N ASP A 31 6.89 -1.99 9.79
CA ASP A 31 5.96 -2.37 8.72
C ASP A 31 4.75 -1.44 8.65
N ARG A 32 4.14 -1.44 7.47
CA ARG A 32 2.91 -0.71 7.18
C ARG A 32 1.92 -1.60 6.44
N ILE A 33 0.64 -1.38 6.65
CA ILE A 33 -0.41 -1.93 5.79
C ILE A 33 -0.67 -0.88 4.71
N PRO A 34 -0.24 -1.10 3.48
CA PRO A 34 -0.39 -0.12 2.41
C PRO A 34 -1.80 -0.16 1.81
N ALA A 35 -2.15 0.93 1.12
CA ALA A 35 -3.36 1.04 0.32
C ALA A 35 -4.66 0.75 1.08
N VAL A 36 -4.73 1.12 2.36
CA VAL A 36 -5.98 1.02 3.13
C VAL A 36 -6.94 2.16 2.76
N LEU A 37 -8.24 1.89 2.96
CA LEU A 37 -9.28 2.89 2.90
C LEU A 37 -9.33 3.67 4.20
N GLN A 38 -9.54 4.98 4.12
CA GLN A 38 -9.88 5.82 5.26
C GLN A 38 -11.38 6.10 5.26
N THR A 39 -12.01 6.05 6.42
CA THR A 39 -13.44 6.36 6.61
C THR A 39 -13.65 7.16 7.90
N ASP A 40 -14.69 7.98 7.94
CA ASP A 40 -15.17 8.65 9.14
C ASP A 40 -16.32 7.88 9.82
N ALA A 41 -16.82 6.79 9.20
CA ALA A 41 -17.70 5.85 9.89
C ALA A 41 -17.05 5.41 11.21
N ALA A 42 -17.78 5.49 12.32
CA ALA A 42 -17.22 5.23 13.63
C ALA A 42 -16.75 3.77 13.78
N ILE A 43 -15.43 3.59 13.75
CA ILE A 43 -14.74 2.31 14.03
C ILE A 43 -14.16 2.40 15.44
N ASN A 44 -14.43 1.41 16.27
CA ASN A 44 -13.94 1.31 17.63
C ASN A 44 -13.47 -0.12 17.91
N PRO A 45 -12.73 -0.37 19.00
CA PRO A 45 -12.39 -1.72 19.44
C PRO A 45 -13.62 -2.65 19.47
N GLY A 46 -13.54 -3.79 18.79
CA GLY A 46 -14.64 -4.73 18.55
C GLY A 46 -15.21 -4.67 17.13
N ASN A 47 -14.93 -3.62 16.35
CA ASN A 47 -15.29 -3.57 14.93
C ASN A 47 -14.22 -4.20 14.02
N SER A 48 -12.99 -4.39 14.49
CA SER A 48 -11.90 -4.98 13.70
C SER A 48 -12.26 -6.40 13.24
N GLY A 49 -12.07 -6.68 11.93
CA GLY A 49 -12.52 -7.90 11.27
C GLY A 49 -13.96 -7.86 10.78
N GLY A 50 -14.75 -6.86 11.18
CA GLY A 50 -16.10 -6.61 10.67
C GLY A 50 -16.09 -5.96 9.29
N ALA A 51 -17.22 -6.01 8.60
CA ALA A 51 -17.35 -5.52 7.24
C ALA A 51 -17.50 -4.00 7.18
N LEU A 52 -16.81 -3.38 6.20
CA LEU A 52 -17.18 -2.08 5.66
C LEU A 52 -17.95 -2.34 4.36
N VAL A 53 -19.20 -1.88 4.30
CA VAL A 53 -20.08 -2.14 3.16
C VAL A 53 -20.61 -0.83 2.56
N ASP A 54 -20.96 -0.86 1.29
CA ASP A 54 -21.66 0.26 0.65
C ASP A 54 -23.18 0.20 0.91
N LEU A 55 -23.91 1.18 0.38
CA LEU A 55 -25.38 1.26 0.53
C LEU A 55 -26.14 0.13 -0.17
N GLN A 56 -25.48 -0.66 -1.03
CA GLN A 56 -26.04 -1.86 -1.66
C GLN A 56 -25.67 -3.14 -0.91
N GLY A 57 -24.98 -3.04 0.23
CA GLY A 57 -24.51 -4.16 1.03
C GLY A 57 -23.28 -4.88 0.44
N ARG A 58 -22.62 -4.30 -0.55
CA ARG A 58 -21.40 -4.89 -1.14
C ARG A 58 -20.20 -4.61 -0.24
N LEU A 59 -19.33 -5.61 -0.07
CA LEU A 59 -18.11 -5.47 0.72
C LEU A 59 -17.15 -4.48 0.06
N VAL A 60 -16.82 -3.40 0.76
CA VAL A 60 -15.85 -2.37 0.37
C VAL A 60 -14.50 -2.61 1.04
N GLY A 61 -14.52 -3.09 2.29
CA GLY A 61 -13.31 -3.39 3.04
C GLY A 61 -13.58 -4.15 4.32
N ILE A 62 -12.51 -4.45 5.05
CA ILE A 62 -12.52 -5.06 6.38
C ILE A 62 -12.00 -4.03 7.38
N ASN A 63 -12.83 -3.68 8.37
CA ASN A 63 -12.46 -2.73 9.42
C ASN A 63 -11.20 -3.23 10.13
N THR A 64 -10.18 -2.37 10.25
CA THR A 64 -8.86 -2.82 10.70
C THR A 64 -8.36 -2.04 11.91
N ALA A 65 -8.34 -0.71 11.83
CA ALA A 65 -7.77 0.12 12.88
C ALA A 65 -8.38 1.53 12.88
N ILE A 66 -8.04 2.31 13.90
CA ILE A 66 -8.31 3.74 13.98
C ILE A 66 -7.00 4.49 14.18
N PHE A 67 -6.97 5.74 13.72
CA PHE A 67 -6.00 6.70 14.22
C PHE A 67 -6.64 7.48 15.37
N SER A 68 -6.08 7.33 16.56
CA SER A 68 -6.64 7.94 17.76
C SER A 68 -5.55 8.22 18.78
N ARG A 69 -5.67 9.35 19.46
CA ARG A 69 -4.82 9.72 20.61
C ARG A 69 -5.44 9.28 21.94
N THR A 70 -6.72 9.02 21.95
CA THR A 70 -7.51 8.69 23.16
C THR A 70 -7.90 7.20 23.23
N GLY A 71 -7.67 6.44 22.16
CA GLY A 71 -8.08 5.04 22.02
C GLY A 71 -9.52 4.85 21.52
N SER A 72 -10.27 5.94 21.29
CA SER A 72 -11.62 5.91 20.72
C SER A 72 -11.63 6.59 19.35
N ASN A 73 -12.68 6.35 18.56
CA ASN A 73 -12.83 6.96 17.24
C ASN A 73 -12.83 8.48 17.31
N GLU A 74 -11.94 9.11 16.56
CA GLU A 74 -11.83 10.58 16.38
C GLU A 74 -12.18 10.98 14.93
N GLY A 75 -12.98 10.16 14.22
CA GLY A 75 -13.35 10.40 12.81
C GLY A 75 -12.33 9.89 11.80
N ILE A 76 -11.34 9.11 12.23
CA ILE A 76 -10.31 8.54 11.35
C ILE A 76 -10.23 7.04 11.59
N GLY A 77 -10.95 6.29 10.77
CA GLY A 77 -10.91 4.83 10.72
C GLY A 77 -10.24 4.33 9.45
N PHE A 78 -9.71 3.11 9.49
CA PHE A 78 -9.06 2.45 8.36
C PHE A 78 -9.63 1.05 8.15
N ALA A 79 -9.76 0.69 6.87
CA ALA A 79 -10.16 -0.65 6.44
C ALA A 79 -9.22 -1.16 5.34
N VAL A 80 -8.83 -2.42 5.41
CA VAL A 80 -8.20 -3.14 4.31
C VAL A 80 -9.21 -3.26 3.19
N THR A 81 -8.82 -3.01 1.93
CA THR A 81 -9.74 -3.06 0.80
C THR A 81 -10.32 -4.47 0.59
N SER A 82 -11.53 -4.56 0.04
CA SER A 82 -12.14 -5.86 -0.27
C SER A 82 -11.29 -6.69 -1.22
N SER A 83 -10.61 -6.08 -2.19
CA SER A 83 -9.70 -6.78 -3.11
C SER A 83 -8.50 -7.41 -2.39
N GLN A 84 -7.87 -6.68 -1.47
CA GLN A 84 -6.78 -7.22 -0.65
C GLN A 84 -7.27 -8.35 0.27
N ALA A 85 -8.44 -8.17 0.90
CA ALA A 85 -9.01 -9.17 1.79
C ALA A 85 -9.33 -10.47 1.05
N VAL A 86 -9.97 -10.39 -0.12
CA VAL A 86 -10.29 -11.55 -0.97
C VAL A 86 -9.02 -12.26 -1.44
N SER A 87 -8.05 -11.52 -1.98
CA SER A 87 -6.78 -12.10 -2.42
C SER A 87 -6.05 -12.83 -1.28
N SER A 88 -6.01 -12.23 -0.09
CA SER A 88 -5.39 -12.86 1.09
C SER A 88 -6.16 -14.11 1.53
N ALA A 89 -7.50 -14.05 1.57
CA ALA A 89 -8.33 -15.18 1.95
C ALA A 89 -8.17 -16.37 0.98
N GLU A 90 -8.16 -16.11 -0.33
CA GLU A 90 -7.94 -17.15 -1.33
C GLU A 90 -6.57 -17.83 -1.17
N GLN A 91 -5.51 -17.06 -0.90
CA GLN A 91 -4.18 -17.62 -0.67
C GLN A 91 -4.14 -18.46 0.62
N LEU A 92 -4.75 -17.96 1.70
CA LEU A 92 -4.83 -18.71 2.96
C LEU A 92 -5.60 -20.04 2.81
N ILE A 93 -6.70 -20.04 2.05
CA ILE A 93 -7.48 -21.26 1.78
C ILE A 93 -6.68 -22.26 0.95
N ARG A 94 -5.95 -21.80 -0.07
CA ARG A 94 -5.23 -22.66 -1.02
C ARG A 94 -3.92 -23.22 -0.46
N GLN A 95 -3.18 -22.43 0.32
CA GLN A 95 -1.79 -22.74 0.71
C GLN A 95 -1.45 -22.47 2.18
N GLY A 96 -2.38 -21.95 2.98
CA GLY A 96 -2.19 -21.70 4.41
C GLY A 96 -1.42 -20.44 4.78
N PHE A 97 -0.94 -19.67 3.81
CA PHE A 97 -0.19 -18.42 4.02
C PHE A 97 -0.36 -17.44 2.85
N VAL A 98 -0.04 -16.18 3.10
CA VAL A 98 -0.03 -15.13 2.07
C VAL A 98 1.38 -14.89 1.59
N ARG A 99 1.57 -14.85 0.27
CA ARG A 99 2.83 -14.47 -0.37
C ARG A 99 2.80 -12.99 -0.70
N TYR A 100 3.82 -12.28 -0.30
CA TYR A 100 3.93 -10.85 -0.59
C TYR A 100 5.00 -10.61 -1.65
N PRO A 101 4.67 -9.88 -2.74
CA PRO A 101 5.67 -9.49 -3.73
C PRO A 101 6.68 -8.52 -3.11
N LEU A 102 7.92 -8.61 -3.58
CA LEU A 102 9.03 -7.78 -3.15
C LEU A 102 9.75 -7.19 -4.36
N LEU A 103 9.79 -5.86 -4.45
CA LEU A 103 10.65 -5.16 -5.41
C LEU A 103 12.10 -5.16 -4.94
N GLY A 104 12.31 -4.96 -3.63
CA GLY A 104 13.62 -4.97 -2.99
C GLY A 104 14.35 -3.64 -3.07
N ILE A 105 13.64 -2.56 -2.82
CA ILE A 105 14.19 -1.20 -2.67
C ILE A 105 13.73 -0.56 -1.37
N THR A 106 14.48 0.45 -0.90
CA THR A 106 13.96 1.49 -0.01
C THR A 106 13.97 2.81 -0.76
N GLY A 107 13.10 3.73 -0.39
CA GLY A 107 13.00 5.03 -1.04
C GLY A 107 12.02 5.96 -0.35
N THR A 108 11.96 7.18 -0.89
CA THR A 108 11.12 8.28 -0.41
C THR A 108 10.39 8.96 -1.56
N ASP A 109 9.47 9.84 -1.23
CA ASP A 109 8.83 10.72 -2.21
C ASP A 109 9.84 11.69 -2.80
N VAL A 110 9.61 12.14 -4.04
CA VAL A 110 10.45 13.14 -4.70
C VAL A 110 10.36 14.48 -3.97
N SER A 111 11.49 15.00 -3.49
CA SER A 111 11.60 16.34 -2.94
C SER A 111 11.72 17.39 -4.05
N GLU A 112 11.55 18.67 -3.71
CA GLU A 112 11.75 19.79 -4.63
C GLU A 112 13.20 19.85 -5.17
N GLU A 113 14.17 19.55 -4.32
CA GLU A 113 15.60 19.50 -4.67
C GLU A 113 15.88 18.38 -5.68
N VAL A 114 15.31 17.19 -5.46
CA VAL A 114 15.44 16.05 -6.39
C VAL A 114 14.75 16.36 -7.71
N ALA A 115 13.55 16.92 -7.71
CA ALA A 115 12.85 17.30 -8.93
C ALA A 115 13.67 18.28 -9.76
N ALA A 116 14.25 19.30 -9.13
CA ALA A 116 15.11 20.27 -9.81
C ALA A 116 16.40 19.62 -10.36
N ALA A 117 17.07 18.76 -9.58
CA ALA A 117 18.31 18.11 -9.96
C ALA A 117 18.15 17.16 -11.16
N PHE A 118 17.00 16.48 -11.25
CA PHE A 118 16.71 15.51 -12.32
C PHE A 118 15.88 16.09 -13.47
N GLY A 119 15.55 17.39 -13.42
CA GLY A 119 14.74 18.06 -14.45
C GLY A 119 13.33 17.52 -14.56
N LEU A 120 12.74 17.07 -13.44
CA LEU A 120 11.37 16.59 -13.40
C LEU A 120 10.40 17.78 -13.45
N PRO A 121 9.22 17.64 -14.10
CA PRO A 121 8.25 18.72 -14.21
C PRO A 121 7.59 19.05 -12.87
N ASP A 122 7.59 18.11 -11.93
CA ASP A 122 6.98 18.22 -10.62
C ASP A 122 7.59 17.20 -9.63
N ARG A 123 7.03 17.10 -8.42
CA ARG A 123 7.51 16.21 -7.36
C ARG A 123 6.83 14.83 -7.36
N ARG A 124 6.31 14.39 -8.50
CA ARG A 124 5.68 13.06 -8.62
C ARG A 124 6.74 11.99 -8.82
N GLY A 125 6.56 10.86 -8.14
CA GLY A 125 7.44 9.70 -8.25
C GLY A 125 8.02 9.25 -6.91
N ALA A 126 8.93 8.30 -6.98
CA ALA A 126 9.64 7.72 -5.83
C ALA A 126 11.13 7.65 -6.12
N VAL A 127 11.95 8.16 -5.20
CA VAL A 127 13.43 8.11 -5.28
C VAL A 127 13.90 6.82 -4.63
N ILE A 128 14.75 6.07 -5.31
CA ILE A 128 15.41 4.89 -4.74
C ILE A 128 16.58 5.33 -3.87
N GLU A 129 16.54 5.03 -2.58
CA GLU A 129 17.64 5.28 -1.63
C GLU A 129 18.59 4.07 -1.56
N SER A 130 18.05 2.85 -1.59
CA SER A 130 18.84 1.64 -1.61
C SER A 130 18.18 0.52 -2.42
N VAL A 131 19.01 -0.40 -2.90
CA VAL A 131 18.58 -1.61 -3.62
C VAL A 131 19.12 -2.83 -2.88
N GLN A 132 18.25 -3.74 -2.49
CA GLN A 132 18.58 -4.97 -1.78
C GLN A 132 19.30 -5.95 -2.72
N ALA A 133 20.47 -6.43 -2.33
CA ALA A 133 21.22 -7.42 -3.10
C ALA A 133 20.38 -8.71 -3.28
N GLY A 134 20.41 -9.27 -4.50
CA GLY A 134 19.66 -10.48 -4.85
C GLY A 134 18.15 -10.27 -5.06
N SER A 135 17.66 -9.04 -4.98
CA SER A 135 16.26 -8.71 -5.29
C SER A 135 16.00 -8.61 -6.79
N GLY A 136 14.71 -8.57 -7.17
CA GLY A 136 14.30 -8.30 -8.54
C GLY A 136 14.80 -6.95 -9.06
N ALA A 137 14.77 -5.92 -8.21
CA ALA A 137 15.32 -4.60 -8.53
C ALA A 137 16.81 -4.65 -8.85
N ALA A 138 17.61 -5.35 -8.04
CA ALA A 138 19.05 -5.52 -8.28
C ALA A 138 19.31 -6.30 -9.57
N ALA A 139 18.57 -7.38 -9.82
CA ALA A 139 18.70 -8.20 -11.03
C ALA A 139 18.36 -7.41 -12.31
N ALA A 140 17.40 -6.48 -12.23
CA ALA A 140 17.01 -5.61 -13.31
C ALA A 140 17.91 -4.38 -13.49
N GLY A 141 18.87 -4.17 -12.60
CA GLY A 141 19.83 -3.05 -12.69
C GLY A 141 19.27 -1.71 -12.22
N LEU A 142 18.27 -1.71 -11.33
CA LEU A 142 17.87 -0.49 -10.62
C LEU A 142 18.98 -0.08 -9.65
N LEU A 143 19.19 1.21 -9.48
CA LEU A 143 20.29 1.78 -8.71
C LEU A 143 19.77 2.81 -7.69
N PRO A 144 20.47 3.01 -6.55
CA PRO A 144 20.26 4.18 -5.72
C PRO A 144 20.39 5.46 -6.54
N GLY A 145 19.47 6.40 -6.33
CA GLY A 145 19.37 7.64 -7.09
C GLY A 145 18.44 7.59 -8.31
N ASP A 146 17.98 6.42 -8.75
CA ASP A 146 16.91 6.36 -9.75
C ASP A 146 15.62 6.97 -9.21
N VAL A 147 14.88 7.67 -10.06
CA VAL A 147 13.55 8.18 -9.74
C VAL A 147 12.53 7.39 -10.56
N ILE A 148 11.70 6.60 -9.87
CA ILE A 148 10.59 5.87 -10.51
C ILE A 148 9.45 6.86 -10.73
N VAL A 149 9.04 7.05 -12.00
CA VAL A 149 8.01 8.02 -12.41
C VAL A 149 6.78 7.35 -13.05
N ALA A 150 6.86 6.06 -13.39
CA ALA A 150 5.74 5.32 -13.96
C ALA A 150 5.81 3.83 -13.59
N VAL A 151 4.65 3.16 -13.55
CA VAL A 151 4.48 1.72 -13.39
C VAL A 151 3.52 1.23 -14.48
N ASP A 152 3.96 0.30 -15.34
CA ASP A 152 3.21 -0.23 -16.49
C ASP A 152 2.63 0.85 -17.42
N GLY A 153 3.31 2.01 -17.51
CA GLY A 153 2.91 3.16 -18.31
C GLY A 153 2.03 4.19 -17.58
N ASP A 154 1.50 3.86 -16.41
CA ASP A 154 0.72 4.78 -15.58
C ASP A 154 1.66 5.65 -14.72
N GLU A 155 1.37 6.95 -14.63
CA GLU A 155 2.16 7.89 -13.84
C GLU A 155 2.16 7.52 -12.35
N LEU A 156 3.35 7.54 -11.75
CA LEU A 156 3.55 7.34 -10.32
C LEU A 156 3.64 8.69 -9.60
N THR A 157 2.87 8.86 -8.52
CA THR A 157 2.82 10.12 -7.78
C THR A 157 3.59 10.11 -6.47
N SER A 158 3.85 8.92 -5.89
CA SER A 158 4.49 8.79 -4.57
C SER A 158 5.06 7.41 -4.32
N MET A 159 5.93 7.29 -3.31
CA MET A 159 6.42 6.00 -2.80
C MET A 159 5.27 5.12 -2.27
N SER A 160 4.28 5.72 -1.61
CA SER A 160 3.10 4.99 -1.13
C SER A 160 2.31 4.35 -2.27
N GLN A 161 2.16 5.06 -3.39
CA GLN A 161 1.52 4.49 -4.58
C GLN A 161 2.36 3.36 -5.17
N LEU A 162 3.69 3.50 -5.22
CA LEU A 162 4.59 2.43 -5.69
C LEU A 162 4.41 1.15 -4.86
N VAL A 163 4.39 1.28 -3.53
CA VAL A 163 4.14 0.13 -2.64
C VAL A 163 2.78 -0.50 -2.92
N ALA A 164 1.73 0.32 -3.12
CA ALA A 164 0.39 -0.17 -3.44
C ALA A 164 0.37 -0.92 -4.78
N GLU A 165 1.03 -0.38 -5.83
CA GLU A 165 1.11 -1.03 -7.14
C GLU A 165 1.87 -2.36 -7.08
N VAL A 166 3.00 -2.42 -6.37
CA VAL A 166 3.74 -3.68 -6.17
C VAL A 166 2.87 -4.69 -5.40
N ARG A 167 2.17 -4.26 -4.35
CA ARG A 167 1.32 -5.15 -3.52
C ARG A 167 0.11 -5.74 -4.24
N ARG A 168 -0.34 -5.15 -5.34
CA ARG A 168 -1.43 -5.69 -6.18
C ARG A 168 -1.00 -6.87 -7.05
N ARG A 169 0.29 -7.13 -7.14
CA ARG A 169 0.89 -8.16 -7.98
C ARG A 169 1.25 -9.40 -7.18
N ALA A 170 1.67 -10.45 -7.87
CA ALA A 170 2.17 -11.67 -7.27
C ALA A 170 3.70 -11.76 -7.35
N PRO A 171 4.37 -12.50 -6.45
CA PRO A 171 5.75 -12.88 -6.65
C PRO A 171 5.93 -13.62 -7.98
N GLY A 172 6.92 -13.20 -8.78
CA GLY A 172 7.19 -13.70 -10.12
C GLY A 172 6.59 -12.86 -11.25
N ASP A 173 5.68 -11.94 -10.96
CA ASP A 173 5.17 -11.01 -11.99
C ASP A 173 6.29 -10.10 -12.49
N VAL A 174 6.26 -9.80 -13.79
CA VAL A 174 7.13 -8.80 -14.41
C VAL A 174 6.38 -7.48 -14.47
N VAL A 175 7.00 -6.45 -13.92
CA VAL A 175 6.45 -5.08 -13.86
C VAL A 175 7.40 -4.14 -14.58
N ARG A 176 6.86 -3.29 -15.44
CA ARG A 176 7.63 -2.28 -16.17
C ARG A 176 7.65 -0.98 -15.41
N PHE A 177 8.84 -0.52 -15.04
CA PHE A 177 9.05 0.76 -14.39
C PHE A 177 9.63 1.77 -15.38
N GLY A 178 8.97 2.94 -15.50
CA GLY A 178 9.56 4.12 -16.08
C GLY A 178 10.39 4.83 -15.03
N ILE A 179 11.68 4.99 -15.30
CA ILE A 179 12.62 5.65 -14.38
C ILE A 179 13.30 6.86 -15.03
N VAL A 180 13.79 7.77 -14.21
CA VAL A 180 14.73 8.83 -14.60
C VAL A 180 16.06 8.56 -13.90
N ARG A 181 17.13 8.41 -14.70
CA ARG A 181 18.52 8.24 -14.26
C ARG A 181 19.39 9.23 -15.00
N ASP A 182 20.15 10.04 -14.27
CA ASP A 182 21.04 11.07 -14.86
C ASP A 182 20.33 11.99 -15.89
N GLY A 183 19.05 12.32 -15.63
CA GLY A 183 18.22 13.13 -16.52
C GLY A 183 17.64 12.39 -17.72
N ALA A 184 18.00 11.13 -17.96
CA ALA A 184 17.47 10.31 -19.04
C ALA A 184 16.28 9.45 -18.57
N ARG A 185 15.21 9.37 -19.38
CA ARG A 185 14.10 8.43 -19.14
C ARG A 185 14.45 7.05 -19.70
N LEU A 186 14.25 6.03 -18.87
CA LEU A 186 14.49 4.62 -19.20
C LEU A 186 13.27 3.79 -18.81
N GLU A 187 13.08 2.67 -19.47
CA GLU A 187 12.13 1.62 -19.05
C GLU A 187 12.90 0.40 -18.58
N VAL A 188 12.51 -0.14 -17.43
CA VAL A 188 13.15 -1.30 -16.81
C VAL A 188 12.08 -2.33 -16.42
N ASP A 189 12.17 -3.53 -17.00
CA ASP A 189 11.31 -4.65 -16.61
C ASP A 189 11.91 -5.37 -15.41
N VAL A 190 11.14 -5.46 -14.32
CA VAL A 190 11.58 -6.05 -13.06
C VAL A 190 10.70 -7.26 -12.73
N THR A 191 11.30 -8.42 -12.51
CA THR A 191 10.61 -9.57 -11.94
C THR A 191 10.53 -9.42 -10.42
N LEU A 192 9.31 -9.36 -9.87
CA LEU A 192 9.12 -9.22 -8.43
C LEU A 192 9.54 -10.50 -7.70
N GLY A 193 10.34 -10.35 -6.65
CA GLY A 193 10.67 -11.41 -5.72
C GLY A 193 9.54 -11.75 -4.77
N GLU A 194 9.80 -12.63 -3.81
CA GLU A 194 8.92 -12.92 -2.68
C GLU A 194 9.56 -12.39 -1.39
N ARG A 195 8.77 -11.70 -0.56
CA ARG A 195 9.23 -11.28 0.76
C ARG A 195 9.52 -12.52 1.61
N PRO A 196 10.72 -12.63 2.24
CA PRO A 196 10.99 -13.72 3.16
C PRO A 196 9.91 -13.82 4.25
N ARG A 197 9.61 -15.04 4.68
CA ARG A 197 8.73 -15.30 5.82
C ARG A 197 9.60 -15.29 7.07
N ASP A 198 9.16 -14.58 8.05
CA ASP A 198 9.74 -14.66 9.41
C ASP A 198 9.34 -15.96 10.10
#